data_df0c94c6a53299154419348b5edc02b1
#
_entry.id   df0c94c6a53299154419348b5edc02b1
#
_cell.length_a   1.000
_cell.length_b   1.000
_cell.length_c   1.000
_cell.angle_alpha   90.00
_cell.angle_beta   90.00
_cell.angle_gamma   90.00
#
_symmetry.space_group_name_H-M   'P 1'
#
loop_
_entity.id
_entity.type
_entity.pdbx_description
1 polymer ?
#
loop_
_entity_poly.entity_id
_entity_poly.type
_entity_poly.pdbx_seq_one_letter_code
_entity_poly.pdbx_strand_id
1 'polypeptide(L)'
;KGRKILREMDRTDVGKVNKKIQKLEEEERVKEEAADNRSVSEKFADCLILGDSITQGLYEYGVLDEANVQADRGTEVSEVSSKKIVEHIKKAKEMKPEVLFLAYGMNDIEAQNGNASGFVKAYKNVIEDLKESLPDTKIYVNCILPAAQSAIETRPLFANVPKFNQKLKKLCKKEKVTFIDNTDLVKQEYYADDGIHMSPSYYTKWVDHMAEAAGL
;
A
#
# COMPACT_ATOMS: atom_id res chain seq x y z
N LYS A 1 -11.17 14.44 -51.06
CA LYS A 1 -10.55 13.31 -50.32
C LYS A 1 -10.29 13.66 -48.85
N GLY A 2 -9.71 14.81 -48.46
CA GLY A 2 -9.36 15.19 -47.09
C GLY A 2 -10.55 15.26 -46.12
N ARG A 3 -11.72 15.81 -46.55
CA ARG A 3 -12.93 15.88 -45.69
C ARG A 3 -13.51 14.49 -45.31
N LYS A 4 -13.28 13.45 -46.13
CA LYS A 4 -13.73 12.09 -45.83
C LYS A 4 -12.83 11.45 -44.77
N ILE A 5 -11.53 11.67 -44.86
CA ILE A 5 -10.54 11.20 -43.87
C ILE A 5 -10.77 11.85 -42.51
N LEU A 6 -11.01 13.18 -42.46
CA LEU A 6 -11.32 13.87 -41.19
C LEU A 6 -12.61 13.37 -40.54
N ARG A 7 -13.65 13.05 -41.34
CA ARG A 7 -14.89 12.44 -40.81
C ARG A 7 -14.74 11.01 -40.34
N GLU A 8 -13.79 10.26 -40.88
CA GLU A 8 -13.45 8.92 -40.41
C GLU A 8 -12.61 8.96 -39.13
N MET A 9 -11.72 9.94 -38.98
CA MET A 9 -10.97 10.19 -37.73
C MET A 9 -11.86 10.66 -36.59
N ASP A 10 -12.88 11.49 -36.88
CA ASP A 10 -13.86 11.99 -35.89
C ASP A 10 -14.82 10.89 -35.38
N ARG A 11 -14.85 9.71 -36.05
CA ARG A 11 -15.65 8.55 -35.66
C ARG A 11 -14.90 7.54 -34.84
N THR A 12 -13.62 7.78 -34.53
CA THR A 12 -12.86 6.91 -33.66
C THR A 12 -13.36 7.12 -32.25
N ASP A 13 -14.13 6.17 -31.76
CA ASP A 13 -14.64 6.15 -30.38
C ASP A 13 -13.44 6.02 -29.43
N VAL A 14 -13.00 7.16 -28.88
CA VAL A 14 -11.88 7.25 -27.96
C VAL A 14 -12.05 6.28 -26.78
N GLY A 15 -13.28 6.03 -26.35
CA GLY A 15 -13.59 5.06 -25.31
C GLY A 15 -13.26 3.61 -25.73
N LYS A 16 -13.46 3.28 -27.01
CA LYS A 16 -13.12 1.94 -27.53
C LYS A 16 -11.62 1.77 -27.71
N VAL A 17 -10.94 2.83 -28.14
CA VAL A 17 -9.47 2.84 -28.26
C VAL A 17 -8.81 2.70 -26.90
N ASN A 18 -9.24 3.46 -25.90
CA ASN A 18 -8.72 3.35 -24.53
C ASN A 18 -8.96 1.95 -23.94
N LYS A 19 -10.16 1.37 -24.12
CA LYS A 19 -10.43 -0.01 -23.66
C LYS A 19 -9.54 -1.05 -24.36
N LYS A 20 -9.21 -0.83 -25.62
CA LYS A 20 -8.32 -1.73 -26.36
C LYS A 20 -6.86 -1.58 -25.91
N ILE A 21 -6.43 -0.36 -25.62
CA ILE A 21 -5.10 -0.10 -25.06
C ILE A 21 -4.99 -0.77 -23.69
N GLN A 22 -5.92 -0.53 -22.77
CA GLN A 22 -5.95 -1.16 -21.46
C GLN A 22 -5.93 -2.70 -21.53
N LYS A 23 -6.67 -3.26 -22.50
CA LYS A 23 -6.66 -4.72 -22.69
C LYS A 23 -5.32 -5.24 -23.20
N LEU A 24 -4.65 -4.52 -24.10
CA LEU A 24 -3.32 -4.89 -24.61
C LEU A 24 -2.24 -4.74 -23.53
N GLU A 25 -2.29 -3.67 -22.76
CA GLU A 25 -1.39 -3.46 -21.63
C GLU A 25 -1.55 -4.56 -20.57
N GLU A 26 -2.79 -4.97 -20.29
CA GLU A 26 -3.08 -6.09 -19.40
C GLU A 26 -2.58 -7.44 -19.96
N GLU A 27 -2.76 -7.69 -21.27
CA GLU A 27 -2.25 -8.89 -21.93
C GLU A 27 -0.71 -8.92 -21.97
N GLU A 28 -0.05 -7.78 -22.13
CA GLU A 28 1.41 -7.66 -22.04
C GLU A 28 1.90 -7.88 -20.61
N ARG A 29 1.24 -7.27 -19.63
CA ARG A 29 1.55 -7.47 -18.20
C ARG A 29 1.43 -8.93 -17.79
N VAL A 30 0.34 -9.60 -18.15
CA VAL A 30 0.13 -11.03 -17.88
C VAL A 30 1.19 -11.90 -18.55
N LYS A 31 1.70 -11.50 -19.72
CA LYS A 31 2.80 -12.23 -20.39
C LYS A 31 4.15 -11.99 -19.69
N GLU A 32 4.41 -10.77 -19.20
CA GLU A 32 5.62 -10.46 -18.45
C GLU A 32 5.60 -11.16 -17.09
N GLU A 33 4.48 -11.15 -16.37
CA GLU A 33 4.29 -11.90 -15.12
C GLU A 33 4.43 -13.43 -15.32
N ALA A 34 3.91 -13.96 -16.43
CA ALA A 34 4.08 -15.37 -16.77
C ALA A 34 5.53 -15.76 -17.16
N ALA A 35 6.37 -14.78 -17.50
CA ALA A 35 7.79 -14.97 -17.76
C ALA A 35 8.65 -14.85 -16.49
N ASP A 36 8.14 -14.25 -15.41
CA ASP A 36 8.85 -14.13 -14.14
C ASP A 36 8.50 -15.32 -13.22
N ASN A 37 9.36 -16.33 -13.24
CA ASN A 37 9.22 -17.54 -12.43
C ASN A 37 9.77 -17.41 -11.00
N ARG A 38 10.19 -16.20 -10.56
CA ARG A 38 10.66 -16.01 -9.19
C ARG A 38 9.53 -16.24 -8.19
N SER A 39 9.84 -16.92 -7.12
CA SER A 39 8.94 -17.04 -5.98
C SER A 39 8.70 -15.67 -5.31
N VAL A 40 7.64 -15.56 -4.53
CA VAL A 40 7.36 -14.35 -3.73
C VAL A 40 8.54 -13.99 -2.83
N SER A 41 9.17 -14.99 -2.19
CA SER A 41 10.35 -14.79 -1.33
C SER A 41 11.54 -14.21 -2.11
N GLU A 42 11.79 -14.69 -3.33
CA GLU A 42 12.83 -14.15 -4.20
C GLU A 42 12.54 -12.72 -4.65
N LYS A 43 11.30 -12.39 -4.96
CA LYS A 43 10.88 -11.03 -5.33
C LYS A 43 11.07 -10.02 -4.19
N PHE A 44 10.86 -10.46 -2.95
CA PHE A 44 10.96 -9.61 -1.77
C PHE A 44 12.29 -9.72 -1.01
N ALA A 45 13.30 -10.42 -1.56
CA ALA A 45 14.58 -10.66 -0.89
C ALA A 45 15.27 -9.37 -0.40
N ASP A 46 15.23 -8.30 -1.21
CA ASP A 46 15.84 -7.00 -0.89
C ASP A 46 14.79 -5.95 -0.46
N CYS A 47 13.63 -6.41 0.00
CA CYS A 47 12.54 -5.56 0.46
C CYS A 47 12.41 -5.60 1.99
N LEU A 48 11.87 -4.51 2.56
CA LEU A 48 11.40 -4.47 3.93
C LEU A 48 9.99 -3.87 3.97
N ILE A 49 9.11 -4.50 4.72
CA ILE A 49 7.75 -4.00 4.96
C ILE A 49 7.66 -3.58 6.43
N LEU A 50 7.33 -2.31 6.65
CA LEU A 50 7.09 -1.76 7.98
C LEU A 50 5.60 -1.55 8.20
N GLY A 51 5.08 -1.97 9.36
CA GLY A 51 3.66 -1.79 9.60
C GLY A 51 3.17 -2.12 11.01
N ASP A 52 1.87 -2.29 11.10
CA ASP A 52 1.15 -2.61 12.34
C ASP A 52 0.71 -4.09 12.37
N SER A 53 -0.32 -4.42 13.20
CA SER A 53 -0.83 -5.79 13.33
C SER A 53 -1.37 -6.40 12.03
N ILE A 54 -1.85 -5.60 11.09
CA ILE A 54 -2.29 -6.12 9.79
C ILE A 54 -1.07 -6.57 9.00
N THR A 55 0.00 -5.79 9.00
CA THR A 55 1.26 -6.12 8.32
C THR A 55 1.93 -7.35 8.93
N GLN A 56 1.80 -7.55 10.23
CA GLN A 56 2.30 -8.71 10.96
C GLN A 56 1.79 -10.04 10.37
N GLY A 57 0.56 -10.06 9.86
CA GLY A 57 -0.01 -11.23 9.19
C GLY A 57 0.78 -11.72 7.97
N LEU A 58 1.63 -10.89 7.35
CA LEU A 58 2.49 -11.32 6.23
C LEU A 58 3.40 -12.48 6.61
N TYR A 59 4.02 -12.45 7.78
CA TYR A 59 4.87 -13.56 8.25
C TYR A 59 4.10 -14.55 9.12
N GLU A 60 3.12 -14.12 9.90
CA GLU A 60 2.30 -15.04 10.72
C GLU A 60 1.58 -16.09 9.86
N TYR A 61 1.16 -15.73 8.65
CA TYR A 61 0.54 -16.66 7.69
C TYR A 61 1.54 -17.26 6.68
N GLY A 62 2.84 -17.03 6.85
CA GLY A 62 3.89 -17.62 6.03
C GLY A 62 3.90 -17.14 4.57
N VAL A 63 3.42 -15.93 4.30
CA VAL A 63 3.43 -15.35 2.94
C VAL A 63 4.77 -14.71 2.62
N LEU A 64 5.41 -14.07 3.60
CA LEU A 64 6.76 -13.52 3.52
C LEU A 64 7.60 -14.01 4.69
N ASP A 65 8.91 -13.99 4.53
CA ASP A 65 9.85 -14.25 5.61
C ASP A 65 9.79 -13.14 6.67
N GLU A 66 9.88 -13.50 7.94
CA GLU A 66 9.90 -12.54 9.06
C GLU A 66 11.05 -11.52 8.92
N ALA A 67 12.16 -11.94 8.30
CA ALA A 67 13.30 -11.04 8.05
C ALA A 67 12.94 -9.82 7.18
N ASN A 68 11.93 -9.95 6.32
CA ASN A 68 11.45 -8.92 5.40
C ASN A 68 10.31 -8.07 5.97
N VAL A 69 9.87 -8.35 7.21
CA VAL A 69 8.72 -7.67 7.83
C VAL A 69 9.09 -7.20 9.23
N GLN A 70 8.96 -5.90 9.48
CA GLN A 70 9.07 -5.34 10.82
C GLN A 70 7.72 -4.70 11.17
N ALA A 71 6.93 -5.42 11.96
CA ALA A 71 5.57 -5.03 12.28
C ALA A 71 5.19 -5.42 13.70
N ASP A 72 4.50 -4.51 14.39
CA ASP A 72 4.07 -4.69 15.77
C ASP A 72 2.62 -4.25 15.96
N ARG A 73 1.86 -5.01 16.73
CA ARG A 73 0.48 -4.67 17.09
C ARG A 73 0.39 -3.29 17.74
N GLY A 74 -0.56 -2.49 17.28
CA GLY A 74 -0.83 -1.17 17.85
C GLY A 74 0.21 -0.12 17.51
N THR A 75 1.05 -0.33 16.51
CA THR A 75 2.01 0.69 16.06
C THR A 75 1.28 1.86 15.41
N GLU A 76 1.61 3.05 15.85
CA GLU A 76 1.09 4.33 15.36
C GLU A 76 2.23 5.18 14.83
N VAL A 77 2.03 5.79 13.66
CA VAL A 77 2.99 6.75 13.09
C VAL A 77 2.98 8.06 13.87
N SER A 78 1.83 8.40 14.45
CA SER A 78 1.62 9.65 15.18
C SER A 78 2.24 9.65 16.58
N GLU A 79 2.56 8.50 17.13
CA GLU A 79 3.22 8.37 18.43
C GLU A 79 4.76 8.36 18.27
N VAL A 80 5.33 9.55 18.09
CA VAL A 80 6.79 9.75 17.89
C VAL A 80 7.62 9.25 19.09
N SER A 81 7.01 9.11 20.26
CA SER A 81 7.62 8.55 21.47
C SER A 81 7.46 7.03 21.59
N SER A 82 6.68 6.41 20.72
CA SER A 82 6.53 4.96 20.68
C SER A 82 7.84 4.30 20.30
N LYS A 83 8.33 3.43 21.17
CA LYS A 83 9.53 2.64 20.89
C LYS A 83 9.40 1.85 19.58
N LYS A 84 8.19 1.40 19.25
CA LYS A 84 7.90 0.56 18.07
C LYS A 84 8.25 1.26 16.77
N ILE A 85 7.67 2.43 16.49
CA ILE A 85 7.96 3.14 15.24
C ILE A 85 9.44 3.53 15.12
N VAL A 86 10.10 3.87 16.25
CA VAL A 86 11.53 4.18 16.27
C VAL A 86 12.36 2.93 15.93
N GLU A 87 11.99 1.77 16.46
CA GLU A 87 12.67 0.50 16.19
C GLU A 87 12.47 0.06 14.73
N HIS A 88 11.26 0.27 14.17
CA HIS A 88 10.99 0.00 12.75
C HIS A 88 11.87 0.86 11.84
N ILE A 89 11.94 2.16 12.09
CA ILE A 89 12.80 3.08 11.33
C ILE A 89 14.27 2.69 11.46
N LYS A 90 14.71 2.34 12.67
CA LYS A 90 16.07 1.86 12.93
C LYS A 90 16.38 0.61 12.13
N LYS A 91 15.49 -0.38 12.12
CA LYS A 91 15.63 -1.62 11.34
C LYS A 91 15.78 -1.32 9.85
N ALA A 92 14.97 -0.40 9.30
CA ALA A 92 15.09 0.00 7.90
C ALA A 92 16.46 0.63 7.59
N LYS A 93 16.96 1.52 8.48
CA LYS A 93 18.26 2.16 8.34
C LYS A 93 19.44 1.18 8.43
N GLU A 94 19.31 0.14 9.25
CA GLU A 94 20.31 -0.92 9.38
C GLU A 94 20.31 -1.86 8.17
N MET A 95 19.11 -2.26 7.70
CA MET A 95 18.95 -3.19 6.59
C MET A 95 19.26 -2.54 5.23
N LYS A 96 18.93 -1.26 5.04
CA LYS A 96 19.08 -0.50 3.78
C LYS A 96 18.47 -1.23 2.58
N PRO A 97 17.17 -1.56 2.63
CA PRO A 97 16.51 -2.31 1.57
C PRO A 97 16.51 -1.52 0.26
N GLU A 98 16.46 -2.20 -0.89
CA GLU A 98 16.24 -1.54 -2.17
C GLU A 98 14.82 -0.97 -2.27
N VAL A 99 13.85 -1.70 -1.70
CA VAL A 99 12.44 -1.31 -1.67
C VAL A 99 11.89 -1.36 -0.24
N LEU A 100 11.28 -0.27 0.18
CA LEU A 100 10.67 -0.12 1.49
C LEU A 100 9.17 0.15 1.35
N PHE A 101 8.36 -0.73 1.91
CA PHE A 101 6.91 -0.53 2.01
C PHE A 101 6.52 -0.07 3.40
N LEU A 102 5.69 0.96 3.48
CA LEU A 102 5.10 1.46 4.72
C LEU A 102 3.61 1.13 4.72
N ALA A 103 3.10 0.52 5.78
CA ALA A 103 1.71 0.10 5.92
C ALA A 103 1.18 0.40 7.33
N TYR A 104 0.94 1.67 7.60
CA TYR A 104 0.46 2.19 8.88
C TYR A 104 -0.80 3.02 8.72
N GLY A 105 -1.51 3.20 9.83
CA GLY A 105 -2.55 4.21 9.95
C GLY A 105 -3.86 3.72 10.55
N MET A 106 -4.12 2.42 10.62
CA MET A 106 -5.34 1.91 11.21
C MET A 106 -5.45 2.32 12.69
N ASN A 107 -4.37 2.18 13.45
CA ASN A 107 -4.33 2.58 14.85
C ASN A 107 -4.36 4.11 15.01
N ASP A 108 -3.73 4.83 14.08
CA ASP A 108 -3.71 6.31 14.11
C ASP A 108 -5.10 6.95 13.99
N ILE A 109 -6.06 6.27 13.36
CA ILE A 109 -7.43 6.80 13.22
C ILE A 109 -8.03 7.07 14.59
N GLU A 110 -7.90 6.14 15.52
CA GLU A 110 -8.41 6.31 16.90
C GLU A 110 -7.49 7.17 17.74
N ALA A 111 -6.19 6.93 17.70
CA ALA A 111 -5.19 7.70 18.43
C ALA A 111 -5.27 9.21 18.12
N GLN A 112 -5.57 9.56 16.89
CA GLN A 112 -5.77 10.95 16.45
C GLN A 112 -7.22 11.42 16.54
N ASN A 113 -8.10 10.64 17.16
CA ASN A 113 -9.53 10.93 17.26
C ASN A 113 -10.16 11.36 15.92
N GLY A 114 -9.85 10.63 14.85
CA GLY A 114 -10.27 10.95 13.48
C GLY A 114 -9.61 12.17 12.84
N ASN A 115 -8.56 12.73 13.45
CA ASN A 115 -7.83 13.89 12.92
C ASN A 115 -6.75 13.50 11.91
N ALA A 116 -7.12 13.36 10.65
CA ALA A 116 -6.20 13.02 9.57
C ALA A 116 -5.07 14.05 9.33
N SER A 117 -5.14 15.25 9.87
CA SER A 117 -4.07 16.25 9.69
C SER A 117 -2.89 15.97 10.61
N GLY A 118 -3.14 15.55 11.86
CA GLY A 118 -2.11 15.13 12.81
C GLY A 118 -1.36 13.90 12.27
N PHE A 119 -2.11 12.88 11.84
CA PHE A 119 -1.57 11.68 11.20
C PHE A 119 -0.63 12.00 10.02
N VAL A 120 -1.10 12.79 9.05
CA VAL A 120 -0.30 13.11 7.85
C VAL A 120 0.95 13.92 8.19
N LYS A 121 0.89 14.79 9.21
CA LYS A 121 2.08 15.51 9.69
C LYS A 121 3.13 14.56 10.26
N ALA A 122 2.71 13.58 11.06
CA ALA A 122 3.61 12.58 11.62
C ALA A 122 4.19 11.67 10.52
N TYR A 123 3.33 11.20 9.61
CA TYR A 123 3.76 10.36 8.48
C TYR A 123 4.79 11.07 7.59
N LYS A 124 4.60 12.37 7.37
CA LYS A 124 5.58 13.19 6.63
C LYS A 124 6.97 13.14 7.27
N ASN A 125 7.04 13.29 8.58
CA ASN A 125 8.34 13.25 9.29
C ASN A 125 9.02 11.89 9.12
N VAL A 126 8.26 10.79 9.17
CA VAL A 126 8.78 9.43 8.93
C VAL A 126 9.32 9.29 7.50
N ILE A 127 8.57 9.74 6.51
CA ILE A 127 9.03 9.69 5.10
C ILE A 127 10.29 10.54 4.90
N GLU A 128 10.34 11.74 5.46
CA GLU A 128 11.50 12.63 5.33
C GLU A 128 12.76 12.04 5.98
N ASP A 129 12.64 11.49 7.20
CA ASP A 129 13.73 10.83 7.89
C ASP A 129 14.26 9.59 7.14
N LEU A 130 13.36 8.78 6.60
CA LEU A 130 13.73 7.61 5.79
C LEU A 130 14.41 8.02 4.48
N LYS A 131 13.91 9.03 3.78
CA LYS A 131 14.54 9.53 2.54
C LYS A 131 15.92 10.14 2.77
N GLU A 132 16.11 10.85 3.86
CA GLU A 132 17.40 11.41 4.23
C GLU A 132 18.42 10.32 4.56
N SER A 133 17.98 9.29 5.29
CA SER A 133 18.83 8.20 5.75
C SER A 133 19.09 7.11 4.70
N LEU A 134 18.17 6.95 3.73
CA LEU A 134 18.13 5.89 2.74
C LEU A 134 17.90 6.47 1.33
N PRO A 135 18.84 7.25 0.79
CA PRO A 135 18.64 7.99 -0.46
C PRO A 135 18.42 7.10 -1.70
N ASP A 136 18.92 5.86 -1.67
CA ASP A 136 18.81 4.91 -2.78
C ASP A 136 17.59 3.97 -2.65
N THR A 137 16.89 3.98 -1.51
CA THR A 137 15.72 3.13 -1.25
C THR A 137 14.47 3.71 -1.91
N LYS A 138 13.76 2.91 -2.67
CA LYS A 138 12.44 3.26 -3.20
C LYS A 138 11.38 3.07 -2.12
N ILE A 139 10.63 4.12 -1.79
CA ILE A 139 9.62 4.10 -0.73
C ILE A 139 8.22 4.03 -1.33
N TYR A 140 7.46 3.05 -0.88
CA TYR A 140 6.05 2.81 -1.22
C TYR A 140 5.18 2.89 0.04
N VAL A 141 4.04 3.55 -0.07
CA VAL A 141 3.12 3.75 1.04
C VAL A 141 1.80 3.08 0.71
N ASN A 142 1.47 2.02 1.43
CA ASN A 142 0.18 1.36 1.31
C ASN A 142 -0.93 2.23 1.90
N CYS A 143 -2.11 2.21 1.29
CA CYS A 143 -3.29 2.82 1.89
C CYS A 143 -3.68 2.12 3.19
N ILE A 144 -4.40 2.83 4.06
CA ILE A 144 -5.12 2.22 5.17
C ILE A 144 -6.27 1.41 4.57
N LEU A 145 -6.39 0.14 4.93
CA LEU A 145 -7.46 -0.72 4.44
C LEU A 145 -8.82 -0.25 4.98
N PRO A 146 -9.90 -0.36 4.22
CA PRO A 146 -11.23 -0.09 4.74
C PRO A 146 -11.56 -1.06 5.87
N ALA A 147 -12.29 -0.59 6.88
CA ALA A 147 -12.86 -1.46 7.89
C ALA A 147 -14.24 -1.99 7.43
N ALA A 148 -14.60 -3.18 7.86
CA ALA A 148 -15.94 -3.73 7.60
C ALA A 148 -17.02 -2.87 8.26
N GLN A 149 -18.25 -2.93 7.74
CA GLN A 149 -19.38 -2.17 8.29
C GLN A 149 -19.64 -2.50 9.76
N SER A 150 -19.50 -3.77 10.15
CA SER A 150 -19.64 -4.22 11.54
C SER A 150 -18.62 -3.57 12.49
N ALA A 151 -17.38 -3.39 12.03
CA ALA A 151 -16.37 -2.69 12.80
C ALA A 151 -16.65 -1.18 12.90
N ILE A 152 -17.16 -0.56 11.84
CA ILE A 152 -17.56 0.87 11.87
C ILE A 152 -18.73 1.11 12.82
N GLU A 153 -19.68 0.19 12.92
CA GLU A 153 -20.83 0.29 13.85
C GLU A 153 -20.39 0.30 15.32
N THR A 154 -19.35 -0.46 15.66
CA THR A 154 -18.80 -0.53 17.02
C THR A 154 -17.72 0.52 17.29
N ARG A 155 -16.99 0.93 16.26
CA ARG A 155 -15.86 1.89 16.30
C ARG A 155 -16.02 2.95 15.18
N PRO A 156 -16.92 3.93 15.37
CA PRO A 156 -17.34 4.85 14.29
C PRO A 156 -16.21 5.68 13.67
N LEU A 157 -15.08 5.86 14.36
CA LEU A 157 -13.94 6.60 13.84
C LEU A 157 -13.36 5.97 12.58
N PHE A 158 -13.50 4.66 12.35
CA PHE A 158 -13.04 3.99 11.15
C PHE A 158 -13.75 4.44 9.86
N ALA A 159 -14.93 5.06 9.97
CA ALA A 159 -15.54 5.74 8.84
C ALA A 159 -14.68 6.88 8.24
N ASN A 160 -13.60 7.30 8.95
CA ASN A 160 -12.66 8.30 8.45
C ASN A 160 -11.56 7.72 7.53
N VAL A 161 -11.44 6.40 7.35
CA VAL A 161 -10.42 5.78 6.47
C VAL A 161 -10.30 6.49 5.12
N PRO A 162 -11.38 6.76 4.37
CA PRO A 162 -11.28 7.43 3.08
C PRO A 162 -10.65 8.82 3.16
N LYS A 163 -10.94 9.57 4.23
CA LYS A 163 -10.39 10.91 4.47
C LYS A 163 -8.88 10.86 4.78
N PHE A 164 -8.47 9.86 5.57
CA PHE A 164 -7.06 9.62 5.87
C PHE A 164 -6.30 9.26 4.59
N ASN A 165 -6.80 8.29 3.82
CA ASN A 165 -6.21 7.87 2.56
C ASN A 165 -6.11 9.01 1.53
N GLN A 166 -7.15 9.84 1.40
CA GLN A 166 -7.10 11.01 0.52
C GLN A 166 -5.94 11.95 0.87
N LYS A 167 -5.72 12.21 2.17
CA LYS A 167 -4.64 13.07 2.63
C LYS A 167 -3.27 12.39 2.49
N LEU A 168 -3.19 11.10 2.79
CA LEU A 168 -1.97 10.31 2.65
C LEU A 168 -1.52 10.25 1.17
N LYS A 169 -2.44 10.01 0.25
CA LYS A 169 -2.17 10.05 -1.21
C LYS A 169 -1.62 11.41 -1.67
N LYS A 170 -2.18 12.52 -1.14
CA LYS A 170 -1.67 13.88 -1.42
C LYS A 170 -0.27 14.09 -0.85
N LEU A 171 0.00 13.57 0.35
CA LEU A 171 1.34 13.59 0.95
C LEU A 171 2.34 12.83 0.09
N CYS A 172 2.04 11.59 -0.28
CA CYS A 172 2.92 10.77 -1.12
C CYS A 172 3.30 11.47 -2.42
N LYS A 173 2.31 12.08 -3.10
CA LYS A 173 2.57 12.90 -4.30
C LYS A 173 3.53 14.05 -4.02
N LYS A 174 3.34 14.77 -2.90
CA LYS A 174 4.19 15.90 -2.51
C LYS A 174 5.61 15.45 -2.18
N GLU A 175 5.74 14.36 -1.45
CA GLU A 175 7.03 13.80 -1.03
C GLU A 175 7.71 12.95 -2.12
N LYS A 176 7.06 12.78 -3.28
CA LYS A 176 7.57 11.99 -4.43
C LYS A 176 7.86 10.53 -4.04
N VAL A 177 6.97 9.94 -3.26
CA VAL A 177 6.93 8.51 -2.96
C VAL A 177 5.66 7.90 -3.58
N THR A 178 5.67 6.59 -3.84
CA THR A 178 4.53 5.93 -4.49
C THR A 178 3.47 5.58 -3.45
N PHE A 179 2.22 5.91 -3.73
CA PHE A 179 1.05 5.47 -2.95
C PHE A 179 0.42 4.26 -3.62
N ILE A 180 0.24 3.18 -2.87
CA ILE A 180 -0.43 1.94 -3.30
C ILE A 180 -1.85 1.92 -2.75
N ASP A 181 -2.84 1.89 -3.63
CA ASP A 181 -4.26 1.85 -3.27
C ASP A 181 -4.78 0.41 -3.29
N ASN A 182 -4.89 -0.20 -2.14
CA ASN A 182 -5.34 -1.58 -1.98
C ASN A 182 -6.85 -1.70 -1.69
N THR A 183 -7.61 -0.61 -1.81
CA THR A 183 -9.03 -0.62 -1.42
C THR A 183 -9.87 -1.59 -2.24
N ASP A 184 -9.58 -1.74 -3.53
CA ASP A 184 -10.30 -2.64 -4.43
C ASP A 184 -9.96 -4.13 -4.23
N LEU A 185 -8.86 -4.43 -3.52
CA LEU A 185 -8.51 -5.81 -3.14
C LEU A 185 -9.37 -6.34 -2.00
N VAL A 186 -9.90 -5.43 -1.17
CA VAL A 186 -10.61 -5.82 0.06
C VAL A 186 -12.04 -6.24 -0.28
N LYS A 187 -12.38 -7.47 0.10
CA LYS A 187 -13.72 -8.04 -0.01
C LYS A 187 -14.24 -8.46 1.36
N GLN A 188 -15.55 -8.54 1.52
CA GLN A 188 -16.19 -8.93 2.79
C GLN A 188 -15.66 -10.27 3.33
N GLU A 189 -15.38 -11.22 2.45
CA GLU A 189 -14.87 -12.55 2.77
C GLU A 189 -13.43 -12.58 3.30
N TYR A 190 -12.70 -11.48 3.18
CA TYR A 190 -11.30 -11.39 3.62
C TYR A 190 -11.13 -10.82 5.02
N TYR A 191 -12.19 -10.30 5.64
CA TYR A 191 -12.10 -9.84 7.01
C TYR A 191 -12.06 -11.00 7.99
N ALA A 192 -11.25 -10.83 9.04
CA ALA A 192 -11.40 -11.61 10.27
C ALA A 192 -12.68 -11.17 11.03
N ASP A 193 -13.00 -11.86 12.11
CA ASP A 193 -14.24 -11.63 12.88
C ASP A 193 -14.39 -10.21 13.42
N ASP A 194 -13.29 -9.51 13.63
CA ASP A 194 -13.28 -8.13 14.13
C ASP A 194 -13.56 -7.07 13.06
N GLY A 195 -13.61 -7.47 11.79
CA GLY A 195 -13.87 -6.59 10.66
C GLY A 195 -12.76 -5.57 10.36
N ILE A 196 -11.56 -5.80 10.89
CA ILE A 196 -10.37 -4.92 10.73
C ILE A 196 -9.19 -5.71 10.20
N HIS A 197 -8.84 -6.82 10.88
CA HIS A 197 -7.78 -7.71 10.44
C HIS A 197 -8.22 -8.55 9.25
N MET A 198 -7.24 -9.06 8.51
CA MET A 198 -7.49 -9.83 7.29
C MET A 198 -7.26 -11.32 7.51
N SER A 199 -8.05 -12.13 6.82
CA SER A 199 -7.86 -13.57 6.73
C SER A 199 -6.64 -13.92 5.85
N PRO A 200 -6.07 -15.13 5.97
CA PRO A 200 -4.88 -15.52 5.20
C PRO A 200 -5.00 -15.33 3.69
N SER A 201 -6.19 -15.51 3.12
CA SER A 201 -6.45 -15.40 1.69
C SER A 201 -6.30 -13.97 1.11
N TYR A 202 -6.27 -12.94 1.95
CA TYR A 202 -6.00 -11.57 1.54
C TYR A 202 -4.51 -11.34 1.26
N TYR A 203 -3.63 -11.92 2.07
CA TYR A 203 -2.21 -11.56 2.08
C TYR A 203 -1.47 -11.88 0.80
N THR A 204 -1.79 -12.99 0.13
CA THR A 204 -1.21 -13.32 -1.19
C THR A 204 -1.53 -12.26 -2.23
N LYS A 205 -2.79 -11.79 -2.25
CA LYS A 205 -3.22 -10.72 -3.18
C LYS A 205 -2.55 -9.39 -2.87
N TRP A 206 -2.33 -9.11 -1.59
CA TRP A 206 -1.67 -7.88 -1.18
C TRP A 206 -0.19 -7.87 -1.57
N VAL A 207 0.49 -9.00 -1.39
CA VAL A 207 1.90 -9.15 -1.81
C VAL A 207 2.03 -9.06 -3.32
N ASP A 208 1.17 -9.72 -4.10
CA ASP A 208 1.17 -9.64 -5.56
C ASP A 208 0.99 -8.18 -6.03
N HIS A 209 0.05 -7.44 -5.43
CA HIS A 209 -0.17 -6.04 -5.77
C HIS A 209 0.99 -5.12 -5.36
N MET A 210 1.65 -5.39 -4.23
CA MET A 210 2.88 -4.67 -3.84
C MET A 210 4.02 -4.96 -4.82
N ALA A 211 4.19 -6.21 -5.23
CA ALA A 211 5.20 -6.60 -6.21
C ALA A 211 4.97 -5.90 -7.55
N GLU A 212 3.74 -5.93 -8.07
CA GLU A 212 3.35 -5.23 -9.29
C GLU A 212 3.64 -3.73 -9.20
N ALA A 213 3.22 -3.08 -8.12
CA ALA A 213 3.42 -1.64 -7.94
C ALA A 213 4.91 -1.24 -7.86
N ALA A 214 5.77 -2.14 -7.40
CA ALA A 214 7.21 -1.91 -7.25
C ALA A 214 8.04 -2.41 -8.45
N GLY A 215 7.45 -3.20 -9.35
CA GLY A 215 8.12 -3.84 -10.48
C GLY A 215 9.11 -4.93 -10.04
N LEU A 216 8.71 -5.74 -9.04
CA LEU A 216 9.51 -6.82 -8.48
C LEU A 216 9.34 -8.13 -9.25
#